data_b39d91693ec245a189c8202ee5bfc1d6
#
_entry.id   b39d91693ec245a189c8202ee5bfc1d6
#
_cell.length_a   1.000
_cell.length_b   1.000
_cell.length_c   1.000
_cell.angle_alpha   90.00
_cell.angle_beta   90.00
_cell.angle_gamma   90.00
#
_symmetry.space_group_name_H-M   'P 1'
#
loop_
_entity.id
_entity.type
_entity.pdbx_description
1 polymer ?
#
loop_
_entity_poly.entity_id
_entity_poly.type
_entity_poly.pdbx_seq_one_letter_code
_entity_poly.pdbx_strand_id
1 'polypeptide(L)'
;MTVNGLAQIGLFFFVLVALVKPLGWYMARVYTGQACGMDRVMGPFERLIYRVCGVRATEEMDWKTYAVAMLLFNVTGLVALYVLQRLQGYLPLNPTGFGAVAPDLAFNTASSFITNTNWQAYAGESMLSYLTQMLGLTVQNFVSAATGMAILVALIRGLTAQTAATIGNFWVDLTRSTLYILLPLSAVLALVLVSQGTVQTFGSSHHTTLLQSVTYEKPIVDAAGQPVLDEKGAAKTESTAGTEQALAVGPVASQVAIKHLGTNGGGFFNANAAHPYENPTPLTDFMLILAEALIA
;
A
#
# COMPACT_ATOMS: atom_id res chain seq x y z
N MET A 1 1.02 18.98 28.26
CA MET A 1 0.84 17.51 28.04
C MET A 1 0.24 16.93 29.30
N THR A 2 -0.71 16.01 29.16
CA THR A 2 -1.29 15.28 30.31
C THR A 2 -0.35 14.11 30.69
N VAL A 3 -0.43 13.65 31.96
CA VAL A 3 0.32 12.46 32.42
C VAL A 3 -0.01 11.24 31.55
N ASN A 4 -1.27 11.08 31.15
CA ASN A 4 -1.68 10.01 30.24
C ASN A 4 -0.99 10.11 28.86
N GLY A 5 -0.89 11.31 28.28
CA GLY A 5 -0.19 11.50 27.00
C GLY A 5 1.30 11.17 27.10
N LEU A 6 1.96 11.55 28.19
CA LEU A 6 3.36 11.16 28.41
C LEU A 6 3.52 9.64 28.58
N ALA A 7 2.59 8.99 29.27
CA ALA A 7 2.60 7.53 29.42
C ALA A 7 2.41 6.80 28.08
N GLN A 8 1.52 7.28 27.21
CA GLN A 8 1.32 6.73 25.87
C GLN A 8 2.57 6.87 25.00
N ILE A 9 3.21 8.04 25.00
CA ILE A 9 4.48 8.27 24.28
C ILE A 9 5.56 7.34 24.83
N GLY A 10 5.69 7.26 26.15
CA GLY A 10 6.67 6.39 26.80
C GLY A 10 6.48 4.92 26.47
N LEU A 11 5.22 4.45 26.48
CA LEU A 11 4.86 3.08 26.07
C LEU A 11 5.21 2.82 24.61
N PHE A 12 4.90 3.74 23.71
CA PHE A 12 5.20 3.61 22.27
C PHE A 12 6.71 3.44 22.05
N PHE A 13 7.53 4.35 22.59
CA PHE A 13 8.98 4.25 22.42
C PHE A 13 9.58 3.02 23.12
N PHE A 14 9.03 2.61 24.26
CA PHE A 14 9.46 1.38 24.92
C PHE A 14 9.24 0.16 24.04
N VAL A 15 8.02 0.01 23.47
CA VAL A 15 7.68 -1.12 22.59
C VAL A 15 8.50 -1.08 21.31
N LEU A 16 8.64 0.10 20.68
CA LEU A 16 9.43 0.29 19.47
C LEU A 16 10.89 -0.17 19.70
N VAL A 17 11.56 0.35 20.71
CA VAL A 17 12.97 0.02 21.03
C VAL A 17 13.13 -1.46 21.38
N ALA A 18 12.17 -2.05 22.10
CA ALA A 18 12.19 -3.47 22.42
C ALA A 18 12.13 -4.37 21.18
N LEU A 19 11.40 -3.93 20.12
CA LEU A 19 11.23 -4.68 18.89
C LEU A 19 12.34 -4.45 17.84
N VAL A 20 13.06 -3.33 17.88
CA VAL A 20 14.12 -3.01 16.91
C VAL A 20 15.19 -4.10 16.83
N LYS A 21 15.70 -4.55 17.97
CA LYS A 21 16.79 -5.54 17.99
C LYS A 21 16.38 -6.91 17.46
N PRO A 22 15.25 -7.55 17.92
CA PRO A 22 14.82 -8.83 17.37
C PRO A 22 14.44 -8.76 15.90
N LEU A 23 13.77 -7.68 15.46
CA LEU A 23 13.42 -7.50 14.05
C LEU A 23 14.67 -7.29 13.18
N GLY A 24 15.58 -6.41 13.58
CA GLY A 24 16.84 -6.16 12.87
C GLY A 24 17.70 -7.43 12.76
N TRP A 25 17.77 -8.23 13.83
CA TRP A 25 18.46 -9.52 13.77
C TRP A 25 17.80 -10.50 12.78
N TYR A 26 16.46 -10.56 12.77
CA TYR A 26 15.72 -11.36 11.80
C TYR A 26 15.98 -10.92 10.37
N MET A 27 15.86 -9.61 10.10
CA MET A 27 16.13 -9.03 8.78
C MET A 27 17.56 -9.30 8.29
N ALA A 28 18.55 -9.17 9.17
CA ALA A 28 19.94 -9.48 8.85
C ALA A 28 20.12 -10.94 8.40
N ARG A 29 19.46 -11.90 9.05
CA ARG A 29 19.47 -13.32 8.65
C ARG A 29 18.82 -13.54 7.29
N VAL A 30 17.70 -12.88 7.01
CA VAL A 30 17.01 -12.94 5.72
C VAL A 30 17.95 -12.49 4.59
N TYR A 31 18.59 -11.32 4.74
CA TYR A 31 19.44 -10.77 3.69
C TYR A 31 20.78 -11.48 3.54
N THR A 32 21.30 -12.12 4.59
CA THR A 32 22.50 -12.94 4.50
C THR A 32 22.24 -14.39 4.07
N GLY A 33 20.96 -14.74 3.83
CA GLY A 33 20.57 -16.10 3.42
C GLY A 33 20.74 -17.16 4.50
N GLN A 34 20.80 -16.74 5.77
CA GLN A 34 20.84 -17.67 6.90
C GLN A 34 19.44 -18.16 7.23
N ALA A 35 19.34 -19.36 7.81
CA ALA A 35 18.04 -19.91 8.23
C ALA A 35 17.33 -18.97 9.19
N CYS A 36 16.12 -18.51 8.80
CA CYS A 36 15.34 -17.50 9.53
C CYS A 36 14.04 -18.06 10.13
N GLY A 37 13.80 -19.38 10.03
CA GLY A 37 12.60 -20.05 10.53
C GLY A 37 11.44 -20.11 9.53
N MET A 38 11.36 -19.18 8.58
CA MET A 38 10.33 -19.16 7.53
C MET A 38 10.72 -19.96 6.27
N ASP A 39 11.93 -20.50 6.21
CA ASP A 39 12.51 -21.12 5.01
C ASP A 39 11.69 -22.32 4.49
N ARG A 40 11.05 -23.07 5.39
CA ARG A 40 10.21 -24.20 5.01
C ARG A 40 8.95 -23.78 4.28
N VAL A 41 8.38 -22.63 4.64
CA VAL A 41 7.14 -22.10 4.07
C VAL A 41 7.42 -21.21 2.86
N MET A 42 8.33 -20.26 2.98
CA MET A 42 8.61 -19.26 1.95
C MET A 42 9.63 -19.70 0.93
N GLY A 43 10.54 -20.61 1.27
CA GLY A 43 11.58 -21.10 0.36
C GLY A 43 11.06 -21.73 -0.94
N PRO A 44 9.99 -22.53 -0.95
CA PRO A 44 9.38 -23.01 -2.19
C PRO A 44 8.88 -21.87 -3.09
N PHE A 45 8.26 -20.84 -2.53
CA PHE A 45 7.79 -19.66 -3.29
C PHE A 45 8.95 -18.84 -3.83
N GLU A 46 9.99 -18.61 -3.03
CA GLU A 46 11.21 -17.93 -3.45
C GLU A 46 11.83 -18.63 -4.66
N ARG A 47 12.03 -19.95 -4.59
CA ARG A 47 12.57 -20.75 -5.70
C ARG A 47 11.68 -20.74 -6.94
N LEU A 48 10.35 -20.74 -6.75
CA LEU A 48 9.40 -20.65 -7.86
C LEU A 48 9.54 -19.30 -8.58
N ILE A 49 9.56 -18.19 -7.82
CA ILE A 49 9.77 -16.84 -8.38
C ILE A 49 11.07 -16.76 -9.15
N TYR A 50 12.19 -17.22 -8.56
CA TYR A 50 13.49 -17.21 -9.24
C TYR A 50 13.47 -18.03 -10.54
N ARG A 51 12.82 -19.19 -10.53
CA ARG A 51 12.70 -20.03 -11.72
C ARG A 51 11.87 -19.36 -12.81
N VAL A 52 10.72 -18.80 -12.45
CA VAL A 52 9.80 -18.16 -13.42
C VAL A 52 10.41 -16.87 -14.00
N CYS A 53 11.07 -16.08 -13.15
CA CYS A 53 11.68 -14.81 -13.56
C CYS A 53 13.10 -14.93 -14.08
N GLY A 54 13.68 -16.14 -14.11
CA GLY A 54 15.06 -16.38 -14.58
C GLY A 54 16.13 -15.75 -13.67
N VAL A 55 15.83 -15.54 -12.39
CA VAL A 55 16.73 -14.93 -11.42
C VAL A 55 17.77 -15.95 -10.96
N ARG A 56 19.05 -15.61 -11.07
CA ARG A 56 20.17 -16.40 -10.56
C ARG A 56 20.61 -15.83 -9.22
N ALA A 57 20.14 -16.44 -8.13
CA ALA A 57 20.33 -15.93 -6.78
C ALA A 57 21.80 -15.87 -6.32
N THR A 58 22.70 -16.59 -6.97
CA THR A 58 24.14 -16.62 -6.67
C THR A 58 24.95 -15.58 -7.45
N GLU A 59 24.34 -14.91 -8.43
CA GLU A 59 25.02 -13.87 -9.21
C GLU A 59 24.81 -12.52 -8.53
N GLU A 60 25.92 -11.91 -8.13
CA GLU A 60 25.89 -10.55 -7.58
C GLU A 60 26.02 -9.51 -8.69
N MET A 61 25.40 -8.35 -8.47
CA MET A 61 25.38 -7.22 -9.41
C MET A 61 26.32 -6.12 -8.95
N ASP A 62 27.00 -5.49 -9.92
CA ASP A 62 27.60 -4.19 -9.68
C ASP A 62 26.53 -3.10 -9.49
N TRP A 63 26.91 -1.94 -9.01
CA TRP A 63 25.94 -0.88 -8.69
C TRP A 63 25.14 -0.40 -9.92
N LYS A 64 25.72 -0.44 -11.13
CA LYS A 64 25.04 -0.03 -12.37
C LYS A 64 23.95 -1.03 -12.76
N THR A 65 24.29 -2.30 -12.75
CA THR A 65 23.36 -3.40 -13.05
C THR A 65 22.21 -3.43 -12.03
N TYR A 66 22.54 -3.23 -10.75
CA TYR A 66 21.54 -3.14 -9.67
C TYR A 66 20.59 -1.96 -9.88
N ALA A 67 21.12 -0.77 -10.17
CA ALA A 67 20.32 0.44 -10.43
C ALA A 67 19.44 0.29 -11.68
N VAL A 68 19.96 -0.28 -12.77
CA VAL A 68 19.18 -0.54 -13.98
C VAL A 68 18.05 -1.53 -13.72
N ALA A 69 18.32 -2.63 -13.00
CA ALA A 69 17.30 -3.61 -12.62
C ALA A 69 16.17 -2.95 -11.80
N MET A 70 16.51 -2.13 -10.82
CA MET A 70 15.56 -1.35 -10.00
C MET A 70 14.72 -0.38 -10.86
N LEU A 71 15.35 0.38 -11.75
CA LEU A 71 14.64 1.33 -12.61
C LEU A 71 13.69 0.62 -13.58
N LEU A 72 14.13 -0.47 -14.21
CA LEU A 72 13.27 -1.28 -15.09
C LEU A 72 12.08 -1.86 -14.33
N PHE A 73 12.28 -2.35 -13.12
CA PHE A 73 11.21 -2.83 -12.27
C PHE A 73 10.18 -1.74 -11.98
N ASN A 74 10.63 -0.55 -11.55
CA ASN A 74 9.75 0.57 -11.25
C ASN A 74 9.00 1.08 -12.49
N VAL A 75 9.65 1.21 -13.64
CA VAL A 75 8.99 1.59 -14.90
C VAL A 75 7.92 0.56 -15.30
N THR A 76 8.24 -0.73 -15.17
CA THR A 76 7.27 -1.80 -15.44
C THR A 76 6.06 -1.71 -14.52
N GLY A 77 6.28 -1.47 -13.23
CA GLY A 77 5.21 -1.27 -12.25
C GLY A 77 4.35 -0.04 -12.56
N LEU A 78 4.98 1.10 -12.96
CA LEU A 78 4.27 2.31 -13.38
C LEU A 78 3.33 2.04 -14.55
N VAL A 79 3.84 1.39 -15.59
CA VAL A 79 3.03 1.04 -16.78
C VAL A 79 1.92 0.06 -16.39
N ALA A 80 2.22 -0.98 -15.61
CA ALA A 80 1.24 -1.96 -15.19
C ALA A 80 0.10 -1.32 -14.38
N LEU A 81 0.43 -0.46 -13.39
CA LEU A 81 -0.56 0.22 -12.58
C LEU A 81 -1.38 1.23 -13.39
N TYR A 82 -0.74 1.98 -14.30
CA TYR A 82 -1.44 2.88 -15.20
C TYR A 82 -2.46 2.13 -16.07
N VAL A 83 -2.03 1.05 -16.74
CA VAL A 83 -2.87 0.24 -17.62
C VAL A 83 -4.02 -0.39 -16.85
N LEU A 84 -3.76 -0.92 -15.65
CA LEU A 84 -4.78 -1.53 -14.80
C LEU A 84 -5.91 -0.53 -14.47
N GLN A 85 -5.59 0.69 -14.11
CA GLN A 85 -6.55 1.75 -13.84
C GLN A 85 -7.35 2.15 -15.09
N ARG A 86 -6.70 2.19 -16.26
CA ARG A 86 -7.36 2.51 -17.53
C ARG A 86 -8.30 1.41 -18.02
N LEU A 87 -8.04 0.17 -17.64
CA LEU A 87 -8.82 -1.00 -18.06
C LEU A 87 -9.82 -1.49 -17.00
N GLN A 88 -9.88 -0.90 -15.80
CA GLN A 88 -10.64 -1.44 -14.68
C GLN A 88 -12.13 -1.67 -14.98
N GLY A 89 -12.74 -0.89 -15.89
CA GLY A 89 -14.15 -1.07 -16.29
C GLY A 89 -14.44 -2.39 -17.01
N TYR A 90 -13.40 -3.04 -17.55
CA TYR A 90 -13.51 -4.35 -18.24
C TYR A 90 -13.05 -5.52 -17.37
N LEU A 91 -12.54 -5.24 -16.17
CA LEU A 91 -11.93 -6.24 -15.30
C LEU A 91 -12.93 -6.73 -14.24
N PRO A 92 -12.76 -7.96 -13.73
CA PRO A 92 -13.59 -8.50 -12.64
C PRO A 92 -13.36 -7.77 -11.31
N LEU A 93 -14.14 -8.15 -10.28
CA LEU A 93 -14.08 -7.55 -8.94
C LEU A 93 -14.33 -6.03 -8.95
N ASN A 94 -15.29 -5.60 -9.76
CA ASN A 94 -15.76 -4.22 -9.87
C ASN A 94 -17.29 -4.17 -9.57
N PRO A 95 -17.70 -4.44 -8.32
CA PRO A 95 -19.13 -4.55 -7.98
C PRO A 95 -19.87 -3.23 -8.13
N THR A 96 -19.19 -2.10 -8.07
CA THR A 96 -19.77 -0.75 -8.25
C THR A 96 -19.83 -0.32 -9.73
N GLY A 97 -19.15 -1.05 -10.63
CA GLY A 97 -19.14 -0.74 -12.05
C GLY A 97 -18.35 0.50 -12.43
N PHE A 98 -17.26 0.81 -11.70
CA PHE A 98 -16.41 1.95 -12.02
C PHE A 98 -15.83 1.87 -13.44
N GLY A 99 -15.90 2.98 -14.18
CA GLY A 99 -15.27 3.14 -15.49
C GLY A 99 -13.75 3.33 -15.41
N ALA A 100 -13.14 3.61 -16.55
CA ALA A 100 -11.71 3.92 -16.64
C ALA A 100 -11.36 5.18 -15.83
N VAL A 101 -10.31 5.13 -15.02
CA VAL A 101 -9.76 6.32 -14.35
C VAL A 101 -9.24 7.32 -15.41
N ALA A 102 -9.43 8.62 -15.24
CA ALA A 102 -8.93 9.64 -16.16
C ALA A 102 -7.41 9.50 -16.41
N PRO A 103 -6.90 9.78 -17.62
CA PRO A 103 -5.49 9.50 -17.96
C PRO A 103 -4.47 10.20 -17.06
N ASP A 104 -4.72 11.46 -16.77
CA ASP A 104 -3.90 12.31 -15.90
C ASP A 104 -3.89 11.79 -14.46
N LEU A 105 -5.07 11.44 -13.94
CA LEU A 105 -5.21 10.88 -12.60
C LEU A 105 -4.59 9.48 -12.49
N ALA A 106 -4.75 8.64 -13.52
CA ALA A 106 -4.12 7.31 -13.54
C ALA A 106 -2.59 7.39 -13.57
N PHE A 107 -2.03 8.35 -14.32
CA PHE A 107 -0.59 8.59 -14.35
C PHE A 107 -0.09 9.15 -13.01
N ASN A 108 -0.81 10.11 -12.44
CA ASN A 108 -0.52 10.69 -11.14
C ASN A 108 -0.49 9.60 -10.05
N THR A 109 -1.52 8.75 -10.00
CA THR A 109 -1.61 7.62 -9.07
C THR A 109 -0.46 6.63 -9.27
N ALA A 110 -0.18 6.23 -10.51
CA ALA A 110 0.88 5.29 -10.80
C ALA A 110 2.25 5.83 -10.37
N SER A 111 2.55 7.11 -10.65
CA SER A 111 3.78 7.76 -10.23
C SER A 111 3.90 7.84 -8.72
N SER A 112 2.82 8.18 -8.03
CA SER A 112 2.77 8.28 -6.58
C SER A 112 3.05 6.93 -5.89
N PHE A 113 2.40 5.86 -6.34
CA PHE A 113 2.53 4.53 -5.72
C PHE A 113 3.86 3.85 -6.01
N ILE A 114 4.43 4.09 -7.20
CA ILE A 114 5.73 3.53 -7.57
C ILE A 114 6.88 4.13 -6.75
N THR A 115 6.77 5.41 -6.37
CA THR A 115 7.77 6.14 -5.60
C THR A 115 7.62 6.00 -4.09
N ASN A 116 6.73 5.15 -3.63
CA ASN A 116 6.38 4.95 -2.22
C ASN A 116 5.82 6.20 -1.52
N THR A 117 5.35 7.19 -2.27
CA THR A 117 4.78 8.44 -1.72
C THR A 117 3.32 8.26 -1.35
N ASN A 118 2.54 7.63 -2.21
CA ASN A 118 1.15 7.20 -2.09
C ASN A 118 0.12 8.28 -1.72
N TRP A 119 0.39 9.54 -1.98
CA TRP A 119 -0.63 10.58 -1.93
C TRP A 119 -1.67 10.36 -3.05
N GLN A 120 -2.92 10.63 -2.74
CA GLN A 120 -4.07 10.37 -3.60
C GLN A 120 -4.88 11.64 -3.83
N ALA A 121 -5.13 11.99 -5.09
CA ALA A 121 -6.00 13.09 -5.49
C ALA A 121 -7.46 12.62 -5.71
N TYR A 122 -7.85 11.49 -5.11
CA TYR A 122 -9.15 10.83 -5.23
C TYR A 122 -9.44 10.02 -3.96
N ALA A 123 -10.69 9.65 -3.77
CA ALA A 123 -11.10 8.67 -2.77
C ALA A 123 -11.20 7.29 -3.46
N GLY A 124 -10.42 6.32 -2.96
CA GLY A 124 -10.29 5.01 -3.62
C GLY A 124 -11.60 4.24 -3.68
N GLU A 125 -12.40 4.31 -2.61
CA GLU A 125 -13.70 3.66 -2.49
C GLU A 125 -14.76 4.17 -3.48
N SER A 126 -14.57 5.37 -4.03
CA SER A 126 -15.48 5.99 -4.99
C SER A 126 -15.02 5.93 -6.44
N MET A 127 -13.78 5.46 -6.70
CA MET A 127 -13.18 5.51 -8.04
C MET A 127 -12.49 4.23 -8.49
N LEU A 128 -12.07 3.37 -7.57
CA LEU A 128 -11.25 2.20 -7.91
C LEU A 128 -11.95 0.89 -7.60
N SER A 129 -11.93 -0.03 -8.57
CA SER A 129 -12.40 -1.39 -8.38
C SER A 129 -11.54 -2.16 -7.36
N TYR A 130 -12.09 -3.21 -6.74
CA TYR A 130 -11.31 -4.03 -5.81
C TYR A 130 -10.08 -4.67 -6.47
N LEU A 131 -10.21 -5.06 -7.74
CA LEU A 131 -9.05 -5.58 -8.48
C LEU A 131 -7.95 -4.53 -8.60
N THR A 132 -8.30 -3.29 -8.95
CA THR A 132 -7.34 -2.19 -9.04
C THR A 132 -6.72 -1.88 -7.68
N GLN A 133 -7.52 -1.88 -6.60
CA GLN A 133 -7.02 -1.72 -5.24
C GLN A 133 -6.03 -2.83 -4.85
N MET A 134 -6.34 -4.10 -5.16
CA MET A 134 -5.53 -5.25 -4.74
C MET A 134 -4.30 -5.46 -5.62
N LEU A 135 -4.49 -5.68 -6.94
CA LEU A 135 -3.39 -5.96 -7.87
C LEU A 135 -2.60 -4.71 -8.25
N GLY A 136 -3.23 -3.56 -8.19
CA GLY A 136 -2.59 -2.28 -8.44
C GLY A 136 -1.96 -1.71 -7.18
N LEU A 137 -2.76 -1.02 -6.38
CA LEU A 137 -2.26 -0.24 -5.25
C LEU A 137 -1.58 -1.10 -4.18
N THR A 138 -2.23 -2.18 -3.74
CA THR A 138 -1.69 -3.03 -2.66
C THR A 138 -0.41 -3.75 -3.08
N VAL A 139 -0.30 -4.22 -4.33
CA VAL A 139 0.96 -4.78 -4.83
C VAL A 139 2.06 -3.72 -4.83
N GLN A 140 1.76 -2.49 -5.27
CA GLN A 140 2.75 -1.41 -5.23
C GLN A 140 3.14 -1.04 -3.80
N ASN A 141 2.22 -1.05 -2.85
CA ASN A 141 2.51 -0.84 -1.44
C ASN A 141 3.54 -1.85 -0.89
N PHE A 142 3.51 -3.10 -1.36
CA PHE A 142 4.55 -4.07 -1.02
C PHE A 142 5.86 -3.80 -1.73
N VAL A 143 5.82 -3.73 -3.06
CA VAL A 143 7.05 -3.77 -3.86
C VAL A 143 7.81 -2.45 -3.87
N SER A 144 7.14 -1.31 -3.67
CA SER A 144 7.81 -0.02 -3.50
C SER A 144 8.59 0.03 -2.18
N ALA A 145 7.99 -0.47 -1.09
CA ALA A 145 8.67 -0.62 0.19
C ALA A 145 9.84 -1.61 0.10
N ALA A 146 9.61 -2.78 -0.51
CA ALA A 146 10.65 -3.78 -0.71
C ALA A 146 11.81 -3.23 -1.57
N THR A 147 11.54 -2.35 -2.54
CA THR A 147 12.55 -1.64 -3.32
C THR A 147 13.38 -0.72 -2.42
N GLY A 148 12.77 0.06 -1.55
CA GLY A 148 13.46 0.91 -0.58
C GLY A 148 14.35 0.10 0.36
N MET A 149 13.84 -1.01 0.90
CA MET A 149 14.61 -1.94 1.73
C MET A 149 15.79 -2.56 0.97
N ALA A 150 15.60 -2.95 -0.29
CA ALA A 150 16.66 -3.49 -1.14
C ALA A 150 17.77 -2.47 -1.37
N ILE A 151 17.42 -1.20 -1.65
CA ILE A 151 18.39 -0.11 -1.80
C ILE A 151 19.16 0.13 -0.50
N LEU A 152 18.48 0.14 0.65
CA LEU A 152 19.12 0.29 1.95
C LEU A 152 20.14 -0.82 2.21
N VAL A 153 19.79 -2.07 1.94
CA VAL A 153 20.69 -3.21 2.11
C VAL A 153 21.88 -3.13 1.15
N ALA A 154 21.67 -2.73 -0.11
CA ALA A 154 22.76 -2.50 -1.05
C ALA A 154 23.69 -1.38 -0.59
N LEU A 155 23.15 -0.28 -0.03
CA LEU A 155 23.93 0.80 0.56
C LEU A 155 24.76 0.31 1.77
N ILE A 156 24.16 -0.46 2.68
CA ILE A 156 24.85 -1.04 3.82
C ILE A 156 26.02 -1.92 3.35
N ARG A 157 25.80 -2.79 2.36
CA ARG A 157 26.85 -3.63 1.79
C ARG A 157 27.98 -2.78 1.19
N GLY A 158 27.65 -1.73 0.45
CA GLY A 158 28.63 -0.82 -0.13
C GLY A 158 29.46 -0.06 0.91
N LEU A 159 28.86 0.37 2.02
CA LEU A 159 29.54 1.11 3.09
C LEU A 159 30.39 0.19 3.99
N THR A 160 29.99 -1.06 4.17
CA THR A 160 30.69 -2.01 5.07
C THR A 160 31.80 -2.79 4.35
N ALA A 161 31.77 -2.87 3.03
CA ALA A 161 32.82 -3.55 2.26
C ALA A 161 34.09 -2.69 2.17
N GLN A 162 35.25 -3.31 2.32
CA GLN A 162 36.54 -2.63 2.11
C GLN A 162 36.81 -2.35 0.62
N THR A 163 36.31 -3.24 -0.26
CA THR A 163 36.34 -3.10 -1.73
C THR A 163 35.02 -3.66 -2.26
N ALA A 164 34.10 -2.78 -2.64
CA ALA A 164 32.78 -3.18 -3.14
C ALA A 164 32.81 -3.28 -4.68
N ALA A 165 33.13 -4.43 -5.25
CA ALA A 165 32.93 -4.70 -6.67
C ALA A 165 31.43 -4.97 -6.97
N THR A 166 30.73 -5.58 -6.03
CA THR A 166 29.31 -5.96 -6.11
C THR A 166 28.56 -5.52 -4.84
N ILE A 167 27.26 -5.30 -4.96
CA ILE A 167 26.40 -4.83 -3.84
C ILE A 167 25.21 -5.75 -3.58
N GLY A 168 25.24 -6.96 -4.12
CA GLY A 168 24.18 -7.97 -4.00
C GLY A 168 23.38 -8.13 -5.28
N ASN A 169 22.14 -8.63 -5.17
CA ASN A 169 21.25 -8.85 -6.30
C ASN A 169 19.89 -8.24 -6.00
N PHE A 170 19.48 -7.25 -6.81
CA PHE A 170 18.21 -6.52 -6.63
C PHE A 170 16.99 -7.44 -6.55
N TRP A 171 16.90 -8.43 -7.44
CA TRP A 171 15.75 -9.34 -7.51
C TRP A 171 15.66 -10.24 -6.29
N VAL A 172 16.82 -10.65 -5.76
CA VAL A 172 16.88 -11.44 -4.53
C VAL A 172 16.47 -10.60 -3.32
N ASP A 173 17.00 -9.39 -3.21
CA ASP A 173 16.71 -8.49 -2.11
C ASP A 173 15.22 -8.08 -2.12
N LEU A 174 14.65 -7.75 -3.29
CA LEU A 174 13.23 -7.44 -3.47
C LEU A 174 12.33 -8.62 -3.06
N THR A 175 12.66 -9.83 -3.55
CA THR A 175 11.87 -11.03 -3.26
C THR A 175 11.90 -11.37 -1.77
N ARG A 176 13.08 -11.30 -1.14
CA ARG A 176 13.25 -11.59 0.28
C ARG A 176 12.58 -10.56 1.16
N SER A 177 12.70 -9.28 0.87
CA SER A 177 11.97 -8.21 1.57
C SER A 177 10.48 -8.47 1.55
N THR A 178 9.93 -8.84 0.38
CA THR A 178 8.50 -9.09 0.23
C THR A 178 8.06 -10.36 0.95
N LEU A 179 8.69 -11.51 0.67
CA LEU A 179 8.22 -12.81 1.13
C LEU A 179 8.51 -13.09 2.61
N TYR A 180 9.69 -12.70 3.08
CA TYR A 180 10.13 -13.09 4.43
C TYR A 180 9.87 -12.01 5.48
N ILE A 181 9.79 -10.73 5.08
CA ILE A 181 9.64 -9.62 6.02
C ILE A 181 8.23 -9.04 5.93
N LEU A 182 7.88 -8.42 4.80
CA LEU A 182 6.63 -7.67 4.68
C LEU A 182 5.39 -8.57 4.73
N LEU A 183 5.37 -9.67 3.99
CA LEU A 183 4.20 -10.54 3.88
C LEU A 183 3.80 -11.20 5.21
N PRO A 184 4.69 -11.84 5.99
CA PRO A 184 4.29 -12.44 7.26
C PRO A 184 3.87 -11.39 8.30
N LEU A 185 4.55 -10.26 8.37
CA LEU A 185 4.19 -9.19 9.29
C LEU A 185 2.82 -8.58 8.93
N SER A 186 2.55 -8.35 7.64
CA SER A 186 1.26 -7.83 7.21
C SER A 186 0.12 -8.82 7.41
N ALA A 187 0.37 -10.12 7.27
CA ALA A 187 -0.64 -11.13 7.56
C ALA A 187 -1.06 -11.11 9.04
N VAL A 188 -0.09 -11.01 9.94
CA VAL A 188 -0.36 -10.88 11.39
C VAL A 188 -1.11 -9.58 11.69
N LEU A 189 -0.63 -8.46 11.15
CA LEU A 189 -1.27 -7.16 11.36
C LEU A 189 -2.70 -7.13 10.80
N ALA A 190 -2.94 -7.70 9.62
CA ALA A 190 -4.28 -7.78 9.03
C ALA A 190 -5.26 -8.56 9.92
N LEU A 191 -4.82 -9.67 10.52
CA LEU A 191 -5.63 -10.44 11.47
C LEU A 191 -5.97 -9.61 12.72
N VAL A 192 -5.02 -8.85 13.24
CA VAL A 192 -5.27 -7.93 14.36
C VAL A 192 -6.29 -6.87 13.96
N LEU A 193 -6.14 -6.24 12.80
CA LEU A 193 -7.06 -5.21 12.30
C LEU A 193 -8.49 -5.76 12.14
N VAL A 194 -8.65 -6.95 11.53
CA VAL A 194 -9.96 -7.61 11.41
C VAL A 194 -10.56 -7.88 12.79
N SER A 195 -9.76 -8.34 13.76
CA SER A 195 -10.24 -8.58 15.14
C SER A 195 -10.72 -7.31 15.84
N GLN A 196 -10.27 -6.16 15.41
CA GLN A 196 -10.65 -4.84 15.92
C GLN A 196 -11.81 -4.19 15.14
N GLY A 197 -12.30 -4.83 14.08
CA GLY A 197 -13.46 -4.37 13.31
C GLY A 197 -13.13 -3.71 11.98
N THR A 198 -11.87 -3.69 11.55
CA THR A 198 -11.53 -3.24 10.19
C THR A 198 -12.11 -4.21 9.16
N VAL A 199 -12.80 -3.68 8.15
CA VAL A 199 -13.54 -4.48 7.17
C VAL A 199 -12.60 -5.29 6.27
N GLN A 200 -12.98 -6.55 6.00
CA GLN A 200 -12.31 -7.42 5.02
C GLN A 200 -13.35 -8.25 4.28
N THR A 201 -13.76 -7.83 3.10
CA THR A 201 -14.79 -8.51 2.29
C THR A 201 -14.61 -8.23 0.81
N PHE A 202 -15.28 -9.03 -0.03
CA PHE A 202 -15.46 -8.78 -1.47
C PHE A 202 -16.89 -8.40 -1.81
N GLY A 203 -17.75 -8.21 -0.80
CA GLY A 203 -19.13 -7.75 -0.97
C GLY A 203 -19.20 -6.34 -1.56
N SER A 204 -20.33 -6.02 -2.18
CA SER A 204 -20.61 -4.64 -2.61
C SER A 204 -20.86 -3.72 -1.43
N SER A 205 -20.78 -2.41 -1.66
CA SER A 205 -21.15 -1.39 -0.67
C SER A 205 -22.56 -1.60 -0.13
N HIS A 206 -22.76 -1.32 1.14
CA HIS A 206 -24.07 -1.41 1.78
C HIS A 206 -24.78 -0.04 1.71
N HIS A 207 -25.99 -0.02 1.14
CA HIS A 207 -26.83 1.17 1.17
C HIS A 207 -27.66 1.19 2.45
N THR A 208 -27.62 2.30 3.15
CA THR A 208 -28.38 2.51 4.38
C THR A 208 -29.15 3.83 4.32
N THR A 209 -30.35 3.85 4.90
CA THR A 209 -31.16 5.06 5.00
C THR A 209 -30.62 5.93 6.14
N LEU A 210 -30.43 7.21 5.86
CA LEU A 210 -30.00 8.16 6.88
C LEU A 210 -31.16 8.44 7.85
N LEU A 211 -30.82 8.48 9.13
CA LEU A 211 -31.79 8.89 10.17
C LEU A 211 -32.25 10.38 10.02
N GLN A 212 -31.34 11.17 9.44
CA GLN A 212 -31.60 12.58 9.14
C GLN A 212 -31.06 12.88 7.74
N SER A 213 -31.90 13.49 6.87
CA SER A 213 -31.49 13.88 5.54
C SER A 213 -30.37 14.92 5.59
N VAL A 214 -29.36 14.75 4.75
CA VAL A 214 -28.25 15.69 4.59
C VAL A 214 -28.42 16.42 3.27
N THR A 215 -28.37 17.75 3.30
CA THR A 215 -28.40 18.56 2.10
C THR A 215 -26.97 18.75 1.59
N TYR A 216 -26.73 18.44 0.31
CA TYR A 216 -25.45 18.63 -0.35
C TYR A 216 -25.63 19.28 -1.72
N GLU A 217 -24.61 19.98 -2.18
CA GLU A 217 -24.60 20.59 -3.51
C GLU A 217 -24.09 19.60 -4.54
N LYS A 218 -24.90 19.33 -5.56
CA LYS A 218 -24.56 18.46 -6.68
C LYS A 218 -24.28 19.32 -7.93
N PRO A 219 -23.18 19.07 -8.65
CA PRO A 219 -22.96 19.75 -9.92
C PRO A 219 -24.05 19.41 -10.93
N ILE A 220 -24.58 20.44 -11.59
CA ILE A 220 -25.50 20.27 -12.74
C ILE A 220 -24.64 19.84 -13.93
N VAL A 221 -25.02 18.69 -14.53
CA VAL A 221 -24.33 18.18 -15.72
C VAL A 221 -25.24 18.25 -16.94
N ASP A 222 -24.66 18.48 -18.10
CA ASP A 222 -25.36 18.48 -19.39
C ASP A 222 -25.66 17.04 -19.87
N ALA A 223 -26.26 16.91 -21.03
CA ALA A 223 -26.59 15.61 -21.64
C ALA A 223 -25.34 14.77 -21.99
N ALA A 224 -24.17 15.38 -22.06
CA ALA A 224 -22.88 14.71 -22.28
C ALA A 224 -22.15 14.39 -20.97
N GLY A 225 -22.76 14.68 -19.80
CA GLY A 225 -22.17 14.45 -18.48
C GLY A 225 -21.10 15.48 -18.08
N GLN A 226 -20.99 16.61 -18.78
CA GLN A 226 -20.06 17.68 -18.45
C GLN A 226 -20.70 18.67 -17.49
N PRO A 227 -19.93 19.23 -16.52
CA PRO A 227 -20.45 20.26 -15.61
C PRO A 227 -20.91 21.49 -16.38
N VAL A 228 -22.11 21.95 -16.13
CA VAL A 228 -22.62 23.23 -16.63
C VAL A 228 -21.92 24.36 -15.85
N LEU A 229 -21.20 25.24 -16.54
CA LEU A 229 -20.48 26.34 -15.92
C LEU A 229 -21.38 27.60 -15.78
N ASP A 230 -21.14 28.38 -14.75
CA ASP A 230 -21.72 29.71 -14.58
C ASP A 230 -20.97 30.78 -15.40
N GLU A 231 -21.40 32.02 -15.33
CA GLU A 231 -20.79 33.15 -16.03
C GLU A 231 -19.35 33.43 -15.57
N LYS A 232 -18.91 32.86 -14.44
CA LYS A 232 -17.57 32.99 -13.87
C LYS A 232 -16.70 31.79 -14.12
N GLY A 233 -17.22 30.76 -14.84
CA GLY A 233 -16.50 29.51 -15.13
C GLY A 233 -16.51 28.50 -14.00
N ALA A 234 -17.31 28.70 -12.94
CA ALA A 234 -17.51 27.73 -11.88
C ALA A 234 -18.65 26.76 -12.22
N ALA A 235 -18.58 25.50 -11.76
CA ALA A 235 -19.64 24.53 -11.95
C ALA A 235 -20.92 25.00 -11.22
N LYS A 236 -22.05 25.09 -11.95
CA LYS A 236 -23.36 25.31 -11.33
C LYS A 236 -23.73 24.12 -10.47
N THR A 237 -24.22 24.39 -9.27
CA THR A 237 -24.65 23.35 -8.33
C THR A 237 -26.14 23.48 -8.04
N GLU A 238 -26.79 22.36 -7.74
CA GLU A 238 -28.16 22.33 -7.18
C GLU A 238 -28.13 21.69 -5.80
N SER A 239 -28.97 22.20 -4.91
CA SER A 239 -29.09 21.66 -3.56
C SER A 239 -29.97 20.41 -3.59
N THR A 240 -29.42 19.27 -3.25
CA THR A 240 -30.11 17.97 -3.27
C THR A 240 -30.16 17.39 -1.86
N ALA A 241 -31.31 16.83 -1.44
CA ALA A 241 -31.45 16.12 -0.18
C ALA A 241 -31.02 14.65 -0.36
N GLY A 242 -29.98 14.24 0.34
CA GLY A 242 -29.57 12.84 0.43
C GLY A 242 -30.32 12.15 1.57
N THR A 243 -31.00 11.06 1.27
CA THR A 243 -31.71 10.21 2.23
C THR A 243 -31.05 8.86 2.42
N GLU A 244 -30.08 8.52 1.57
CA GLU A 244 -29.32 7.27 1.60
C GLU A 244 -27.81 7.55 1.61
N GLN A 245 -27.08 6.65 2.24
CA GLN A 245 -25.62 6.63 2.24
C GLN A 245 -25.12 5.26 1.80
N ALA A 246 -24.19 5.23 0.86
CA ALA A 246 -23.43 4.04 0.52
C ALA A 246 -22.25 3.88 1.50
N LEU A 247 -22.30 2.83 2.30
CA LEU A 247 -21.18 2.44 3.18
C LEU A 247 -20.24 1.57 2.35
N ALA A 248 -19.15 2.14 1.90
CA ALA A 248 -18.14 1.42 1.16
C ALA A 248 -17.48 0.35 2.04
N VAL A 249 -17.41 -0.87 1.53
CA VAL A 249 -16.71 -2.00 2.13
C VAL A 249 -15.78 -2.61 1.09
N GLY A 250 -14.86 -3.49 1.51
CA GLY A 250 -13.91 -4.10 0.57
C GLY A 250 -12.78 -4.83 1.29
N PRO A 251 -11.69 -5.18 0.57
CA PRO A 251 -10.50 -5.83 1.13
C PRO A 251 -9.62 -4.83 1.89
N VAL A 252 -10.20 -4.13 2.88
CA VAL A 252 -9.62 -2.97 3.57
C VAL A 252 -8.51 -3.39 4.52
N ALA A 253 -8.76 -4.34 5.43
CA ALA A 253 -7.81 -4.69 6.49
C ALA A 253 -6.46 -5.17 5.95
N SER A 254 -6.47 -6.01 4.89
CA SER A 254 -5.23 -6.47 4.26
C SER A 254 -4.46 -5.32 3.61
N GLN A 255 -5.14 -4.40 2.92
CA GLN A 255 -4.50 -3.24 2.32
C GLN A 255 -3.95 -2.29 3.38
N VAL A 256 -4.68 -2.04 4.47
CA VAL A 256 -4.24 -1.19 5.59
C VAL A 256 -2.99 -1.76 6.25
N ALA A 257 -2.96 -3.07 6.53
CA ALA A 257 -1.79 -3.72 7.09
C ALA A 257 -0.55 -3.57 6.19
N ILE A 258 -0.73 -3.75 4.88
CA ILE A 258 0.35 -3.67 3.89
C ILE A 258 0.83 -2.23 3.73
N LYS A 259 -0.08 -1.27 3.61
CA LYS A 259 0.30 0.13 3.40
C LYS A 259 1.05 0.74 4.60
N HIS A 260 0.75 0.31 5.82
CA HIS A 260 1.47 0.78 7.02
C HIS A 260 2.83 0.09 7.17
N LEU A 261 2.92 -1.23 7.02
CA LEU A 261 4.22 -1.93 7.00
C LEU A 261 5.11 -1.50 5.84
N GLY A 262 4.51 -1.14 4.71
CA GLY A 262 5.22 -0.58 3.56
C GLY A 262 5.60 0.89 3.69
N THR A 263 5.26 1.55 4.81
CA THR A 263 5.52 2.99 5.03
C THR A 263 4.89 3.91 3.98
N ASN A 264 3.78 3.48 3.37
CA ASN A 264 3.15 4.14 2.23
C ASN A 264 2.06 5.14 2.63
N GLY A 265 1.10 4.69 3.45
CA GLY A 265 -0.04 5.47 3.89
C GLY A 265 -1.25 5.53 2.94
N GLY A 266 -1.08 5.55 1.63
CA GLY A 266 -2.18 5.60 0.67
C GLY A 266 -2.90 4.25 0.49
N GLY A 267 -4.20 4.26 0.29
CA GLY A 267 -4.96 3.03 0.19
C GLY A 267 -6.45 3.20 -0.10
N PHE A 268 -7.28 2.34 0.50
CA PHE A 268 -8.67 2.14 0.13
C PHE A 268 -9.53 3.40 0.29
N PHE A 269 -9.50 4.05 1.45
CA PHE A 269 -10.30 5.23 1.77
C PHE A 269 -9.54 6.57 1.63
N ASN A 270 -8.44 6.61 0.88
CA ASN A 270 -7.58 7.77 0.81
C ASN A 270 -6.58 7.87 1.98
N ALA A 271 -6.32 9.03 2.53
CA ALA A 271 -5.13 9.38 3.28
C ALA A 271 -4.97 8.64 4.63
N ASN A 272 -3.86 7.93 4.78
CA ASN A 272 -3.19 7.65 6.07
C ASN A 272 -4.06 7.02 7.15
N ALA A 273 -5.00 6.13 6.80
CA ALA A 273 -5.91 5.47 7.73
C ALA A 273 -6.69 6.44 8.65
N ALA A 274 -7.02 7.64 8.14
CA ALA A 274 -7.86 8.59 8.85
C ALA A 274 -9.35 8.15 8.88
N HIS A 275 -9.74 7.26 7.95
CA HIS A 275 -11.11 6.79 7.88
C HIS A 275 -11.41 5.80 9.02
N PRO A 276 -12.58 5.93 9.72
CA PRO A 276 -12.91 5.05 10.85
C PRO A 276 -12.95 3.55 10.51
N TYR A 277 -13.23 3.19 9.25
CA TYR A 277 -13.25 1.80 8.80
C TYR A 277 -11.87 1.21 8.55
N GLU A 278 -10.83 2.04 8.48
CA GLU A 278 -9.44 1.60 8.45
C GLU A 278 -8.83 1.54 9.85
N ASN A 279 -9.21 2.48 10.73
CA ASN A 279 -8.64 2.65 12.06
C ASN A 279 -9.76 2.84 13.11
N PRO A 280 -10.49 1.77 13.48
CA PRO A 280 -11.67 1.86 14.33
C PRO A 280 -11.37 2.02 15.82
N THR A 281 -10.18 1.70 16.30
CA THR A 281 -9.87 1.68 17.73
C THR A 281 -8.52 2.31 18.07
N PRO A 282 -8.29 2.78 19.33
CA PRO A 282 -6.97 3.25 19.75
C PRO A 282 -5.86 2.19 19.65
N LEU A 283 -6.22 0.89 19.71
CA LEU A 283 -5.25 -0.18 19.52
C LEU A 283 -4.81 -0.28 18.07
N THR A 284 -5.73 -0.14 17.10
CA THR A 284 -5.37 -0.11 15.69
C THR A 284 -4.47 1.07 15.38
N ASP A 285 -4.77 2.26 15.91
CA ASP A 285 -3.93 3.45 15.75
C ASP A 285 -2.49 3.21 16.25
N PHE A 286 -2.35 2.70 17.46
CA PHE A 286 -1.06 2.34 18.04
C PHE A 286 -0.29 1.34 17.16
N MET A 287 -0.97 0.28 16.69
CA MET A 287 -0.35 -0.77 15.87
C MET A 287 0.07 -0.29 14.49
N LEU A 288 -0.73 0.60 13.88
CA LEU A 288 -0.43 1.16 12.57
C LEU A 288 0.80 2.08 12.62
N ILE A 289 0.86 2.99 13.60
CA ILE A 289 2.03 3.87 13.79
C ILE A 289 3.29 3.03 14.13
N LEU A 290 3.13 2.00 14.97
CA LEU A 290 4.23 1.10 15.31
C LEU A 290 4.74 0.34 14.09
N ALA A 291 3.85 -0.14 13.22
CA ALA A 291 4.20 -0.87 12.00
C ALA A 291 5.03 0.00 11.04
N GLU A 292 4.64 1.25 10.84
CA GLU A 292 5.42 2.21 10.03
C GLU A 292 6.81 2.45 10.62
N ALA A 293 6.88 2.74 11.91
CA ALA A 293 8.14 3.06 12.58
C ALA A 293 9.12 1.87 12.68
N LEU A 294 8.63 0.63 12.60
CA LEU A 294 9.47 -0.58 12.70
C LEU A 294 10.20 -0.91 11.39
N ILE A 295 9.65 -0.53 10.24
CA ILE A 295 10.22 -0.86 8.92
C ILE A 295 10.98 0.33 8.33
N ALA A 296 10.58 1.57 8.68
CA ALA A 296 11.31 2.78 8.29
C ALA A 296 12.66 2.85 9.00
#